data_503b50a66fa2ef62f114b7a15dae948c
#
_entry.id   503b50a66fa2ef62f114b7a15dae948c
#
_cell.length_a   1.000
_cell.length_b   1.000
_cell.length_c   1.000
_cell.angle_alpha   90.00
_cell.angle_beta   90.00
_cell.angle_gamma   90.00
#
_symmetry.space_group_name_H-M   'P 1'
#
loop_
_entity.id
_entity.type
_entity.pdbx_description
1 polymer ?
#
loop_
_entity_poly.entity_id
_entity_poly.type
_entity_poly.pdbx_seq_one_letter_code
_entity_poly.pdbx_strand_id
1 'polypeptide(L)'
;MSKTKKTYSIHNLIALLAISIPMLASFLIKDHKPNLIGMVINENKPELNSVNWFSGIYSSEMDDYNNDCWAYKEKMVKLNNQFYYDAFNIMRLDNFVTGKDNYVFGESTIHSYYGADYMGKEKIHEFLRKCKVIQDTLERKGISLVLAYAPGKGIGAPEYFEDKYKRPKGPTNIDEFLKQSKEMNLNHIDLVSYFHAIKDTARYPLYTRFAHHWTYYFECLCVKKMISYMEALRKTDLPDLGWKDVEISDTARYRDHDVLKSMNLYTKPPQNQPLCYPNIFIESDSLKNRTHMLTIGDSYWYGIVYMNVPQYCFNYGQFWYYNNRVVPNPSQTEKVEAWQLDLKQSIEQSQIVLIMGSDPALPALGWGFVDNAYQLYTDPKAYYARIERTRQIKQFEKQIREAPALLKKSTQKSMDLMITLDSAIKSDAMKLAGYIK
;
A
#
# COMPACT_ATOMS: atom_id res chain seq x y z
N MET A 1 39.48 -17.47 45.66
CA MET A 1 38.01 -17.69 45.58
C MET A 1 37.15 -16.43 45.69
N SER A 2 37.65 -15.28 46.15
CA SER A 2 36.83 -14.05 46.38
C SER A 2 36.51 -13.22 45.14
N LYS A 3 37.42 -13.16 44.14
CA LYS A 3 37.19 -12.32 42.91
C LYS A 3 36.11 -12.87 41.98
N THR A 4 36.03 -14.19 41.82
CA THR A 4 35.01 -14.81 40.96
C THR A 4 33.59 -14.64 41.49
N LYS A 5 33.35 -14.80 42.80
CA LYS A 5 32.02 -14.58 43.41
C LYS A 5 31.53 -13.13 43.26
N LYS A 6 32.43 -12.15 43.37
CA LYS A 6 32.09 -10.74 43.21
C LYS A 6 31.71 -10.38 41.78
N THR A 7 32.39 -10.99 40.79
CA THR A 7 32.10 -10.79 39.37
C THR A 7 30.75 -11.37 38.97
N TYR A 8 30.40 -12.59 39.39
CA TYR A 8 29.08 -13.18 39.16
C TYR A 8 27.95 -12.38 39.81
N SER A 9 28.18 -11.83 41.01
CA SER A 9 27.19 -10.96 41.68
C SER A 9 26.91 -9.66 40.93
N ILE A 10 27.93 -9.05 40.31
CA ILE A 10 27.77 -7.83 39.49
C ILE A 10 27.01 -8.13 38.20
N HIS A 11 27.32 -9.21 37.49
CA HIS A 11 26.62 -9.63 36.27
C HIS A 11 25.14 -9.93 36.56
N ASN A 12 24.86 -10.64 37.66
CA ASN A 12 23.52 -10.94 38.10
C ASN A 12 22.74 -9.67 38.46
N LEU A 13 23.37 -8.69 39.09
CA LEU A 13 22.75 -7.40 39.39
C LEU A 13 22.45 -6.62 38.12
N ILE A 14 23.36 -6.57 37.17
CA ILE A 14 23.15 -5.92 35.86
C ILE A 14 21.98 -6.58 35.12
N ALA A 15 21.94 -7.92 35.08
CA ALA A 15 20.85 -8.66 34.45
C ALA A 15 19.51 -8.39 35.14
N LEU A 16 19.50 -8.37 36.48
CA LEU A 16 18.27 -8.03 37.24
C LEU A 16 17.80 -6.61 36.95
N LEU A 17 18.71 -5.64 36.96
CA LEU A 17 18.37 -4.24 36.64
C LEU A 17 17.89 -4.08 35.19
N ALA A 18 18.52 -4.77 34.25
CA ALA A 18 18.11 -4.74 32.84
C ALA A 18 16.66 -5.23 32.60
N ILE A 19 16.19 -6.17 33.43
CA ILE A 19 14.82 -6.69 33.38
C ILE A 19 13.88 -5.80 34.20
N SER A 20 14.31 -5.39 35.42
CA SER A 20 13.44 -4.69 36.37
C SER A 20 13.18 -3.23 35.99
N ILE A 21 14.17 -2.53 35.42
CA ILE A 21 14.02 -1.10 35.06
C ILE A 21 12.91 -0.89 34.02
N PRO A 22 12.85 -1.63 32.92
CA PRO A 22 11.75 -1.49 31.94
C PRO A 22 10.37 -1.79 32.54
N MET A 23 10.28 -2.80 33.40
CA MET A 23 9.03 -3.15 34.08
C MET A 23 8.55 -2.01 35.01
N LEU A 24 9.43 -1.54 35.89
CA LEU A 24 9.11 -0.44 36.82
C LEU A 24 8.77 0.85 36.06
N ALA A 25 9.50 1.16 35.00
CA ALA A 25 9.21 2.33 34.18
C ALA A 25 7.83 2.24 33.51
N SER A 26 7.38 1.06 33.10
CA SER A 26 6.06 0.86 32.49
C SER A 26 4.92 1.11 33.49
N PHE A 27 5.14 0.92 34.79
CA PHE A 27 4.18 1.30 35.83
C PHE A 27 4.13 2.81 36.09
N LEU A 28 5.27 3.50 35.91
CA LEU A 28 5.40 4.93 36.16
C LEU A 28 4.98 5.79 34.96
N ILE A 29 5.29 5.32 33.74
CA ILE A 29 4.99 5.98 32.46
C ILE A 29 3.73 5.32 31.90
N LYS A 30 2.58 5.91 32.21
CA LYS A 30 1.28 5.41 31.74
C LYS A 30 1.07 5.79 30.27
N ASP A 31 0.41 4.90 29.53
CA ASP A 31 -0.09 5.12 28.15
C ASP A 31 0.99 5.54 27.13
N HIS A 32 2.19 4.97 27.26
CA HIS A 32 3.26 5.21 26.30
C HIS A 32 2.98 4.47 24.99
N LYS A 33 2.60 5.21 23.95
CA LYS A 33 2.49 4.68 22.59
C LYS A 33 3.84 4.87 21.87
N PRO A 34 4.54 3.78 21.48
CA PRO A 34 5.83 3.90 20.80
C PRO A 34 5.67 4.60 19.45
N ASN A 35 6.55 5.55 19.17
CA ASN A 35 6.60 6.24 17.88
C ASN A 35 7.48 5.46 16.89
N LEU A 36 6.99 4.28 16.47
CA LEU A 36 7.61 3.46 15.44
C LEU A 36 6.93 3.75 14.10
N ILE A 37 7.71 3.70 13.02
CA ILE A 37 7.22 3.95 11.66
C ILE A 37 7.04 2.61 10.94
N GLY A 38 5.94 2.49 10.19
CA GLY A 38 5.57 1.27 9.47
C GLY A 38 4.14 0.85 9.76
N MET A 39 3.80 -0.39 9.45
CA MET A 39 2.54 -1.00 9.86
C MET A 39 2.61 -1.43 11.32
N VAL A 40 2.60 -0.44 12.22
CA VAL A 40 2.63 -0.66 13.65
C VAL A 40 1.21 -0.50 14.18
N ILE A 41 0.67 -1.57 14.76
CA ILE A 41 -0.58 -1.55 15.50
C ILE A 41 -0.20 -1.29 16.95
N ASN A 42 -0.74 -0.21 17.54
CA ASN A 42 -0.64 0.05 18.97
C ASN A 42 -1.99 -0.26 19.57
N GLU A 43 -2.07 -1.30 20.36
CA GLU A 43 -3.30 -1.70 21.01
C GLU A 43 -3.77 -0.63 22.03
N ASN A 44 -5.08 -0.51 22.18
CA ASN A 44 -5.65 0.37 23.19
C ASN A 44 -5.76 -0.37 24.51
N LYS A 45 -5.62 0.39 25.61
CA LYS A 45 -5.81 -0.20 26.94
C LYS A 45 -7.23 -0.75 27.07
N PRO A 46 -7.40 -2.04 27.41
CA PRO A 46 -8.71 -2.65 27.52
C PRO A 46 -9.51 -2.09 28.70
N GLU A 47 -10.81 -2.06 28.51
CA GLU A 47 -11.72 -1.65 29.56
C GLU A 47 -11.93 -2.79 30.57
N LEU A 48 -11.66 -2.52 31.86
CA LEU A 48 -11.89 -3.45 32.93
C LEU A 48 -13.36 -3.40 33.35
N ASN A 49 -14.11 -4.42 32.98
CA ASN A 49 -15.47 -4.66 33.45
C ASN A 49 -15.68 -6.15 33.77
N SER A 50 -16.76 -6.49 34.46
CA SER A 50 -17.03 -7.86 34.89
C SER A 50 -17.15 -8.84 33.72
N VAL A 51 -17.72 -8.43 32.60
CA VAL A 51 -17.88 -9.29 31.42
C VAL A 51 -16.54 -9.61 30.83
N ASN A 52 -15.70 -8.61 30.58
CA ASN A 52 -14.37 -8.78 29.99
C ASN A 52 -13.43 -9.57 30.92
N TRP A 53 -13.54 -9.35 32.24
CA TRP A 53 -12.75 -10.08 33.24
C TRP A 53 -13.09 -11.57 33.26
N PHE A 54 -14.36 -11.92 33.46
CA PHE A 54 -14.78 -13.31 33.57
C PHE A 54 -14.77 -14.09 32.24
N SER A 55 -14.76 -13.39 31.09
CA SER A 55 -14.63 -14.03 29.78
C SER A 55 -13.16 -14.29 29.37
N GLY A 56 -12.19 -13.75 30.11
CA GLY A 56 -10.77 -13.81 29.76
C GLY A 56 -10.33 -12.80 28.67
N ILE A 57 -11.26 -12.04 28.10
CA ILE A 57 -10.97 -11.02 27.06
C ILE A 57 -10.03 -9.96 27.62
N TYR A 58 -10.31 -9.45 28.84
CA TYR A 58 -9.45 -8.44 29.48
C TYR A 58 -8.01 -8.90 29.63
N SER A 59 -7.77 -10.15 30.02
CA SER A 59 -6.41 -10.69 30.17
C SER A 59 -5.67 -10.72 28.85
N SER A 60 -6.32 -11.23 27.77
CA SER A 60 -5.72 -11.30 26.45
C SER A 60 -5.42 -9.92 25.87
N GLU A 61 -6.39 -9.00 25.92
CA GLU A 61 -6.19 -7.64 25.39
C GLU A 61 -5.18 -6.84 26.23
N MET A 62 -5.08 -7.10 27.55
CA MET A 62 -4.08 -6.48 28.41
C MET A 62 -2.68 -6.99 28.10
N ASP A 63 -2.52 -8.27 27.75
CA ASP A 63 -1.24 -8.81 27.31
C ASP A 63 -0.79 -8.18 25.99
N ASP A 64 -1.70 -8.03 25.02
CA ASP A 64 -1.43 -7.35 23.75
C ASP A 64 -1.07 -5.88 23.96
N TYR A 65 -1.84 -5.16 24.82
CA TYR A 65 -1.54 -3.79 25.19
C TYR A 65 -0.17 -3.66 25.88
N ASN A 66 0.15 -4.54 26.84
CA ASN A 66 1.43 -4.51 27.54
C ASN A 66 2.60 -4.80 26.59
N ASN A 67 2.42 -5.71 25.63
CA ASN A 67 3.42 -5.98 24.60
C ASN A 67 3.64 -4.79 23.68
N ASP A 68 2.61 -3.99 23.44
CA ASP A 68 2.67 -2.86 22.52
C ASP A 68 3.08 -1.54 23.17
N CYS A 69 2.70 -1.30 24.42
CA CYS A 69 2.74 0.02 25.04
C CYS A 69 3.70 0.15 26.24
N TRP A 70 4.70 -0.75 26.38
CA TRP A 70 5.67 -0.61 27.47
C TRP A 70 6.70 0.50 27.23
N ALA A 71 7.16 1.13 28.30
CA ALA A 71 7.85 2.43 28.32
C ALA A 71 9.11 2.53 27.43
N TYR A 72 9.83 1.43 27.21
CA TYR A 72 11.06 1.41 26.42
C TYR A 72 10.95 0.65 25.10
N LYS A 73 9.75 0.22 24.67
CA LYS A 73 9.55 -0.55 23.44
C LYS A 73 10.23 0.10 22.24
N GLU A 74 9.97 1.38 22.00
CA GLU A 74 10.56 2.11 20.87
C GLU A 74 12.09 2.05 20.89
N LYS A 75 12.70 2.32 22.06
CA LYS A 75 14.17 2.33 22.21
C LYS A 75 14.75 0.96 21.98
N MET A 76 14.11 -0.09 22.53
CA MET A 76 14.58 -1.46 22.40
C MET A 76 14.41 -2.01 20.99
N VAL A 77 13.31 -1.66 20.29
CA VAL A 77 13.14 -2.00 18.88
C VAL A 77 14.23 -1.35 18.04
N LYS A 78 14.47 -0.04 18.23
CA LYS A 78 15.53 0.67 17.50
C LYS A 78 16.93 0.11 17.79
N LEU A 79 17.23 -0.24 19.03
CA LEU A 79 18.51 -0.84 19.41
C LEU A 79 18.70 -2.21 18.77
N ASN A 80 17.68 -3.06 18.84
CA ASN A 80 17.69 -4.38 18.23
C ASN A 80 17.86 -4.29 16.70
N ASN A 81 17.10 -3.41 16.04
CA ASN A 81 17.19 -3.21 14.60
C ASN A 81 18.58 -2.69 14.20
N GLN A 82 19.14 -1.72 14.96
CA GLN A 82 20.47 -1.20 14.72
C GLN A 82 21.54 -2.31 14.86
N PHE A 83 21.46 -3.10 15.92
CA PHE A 83 22.40 -4.21 16.13
C PHE A 83 22.39 -5.22 14.96
N TYR A 84 21.20 -5.65 14.50
CA TYR A 84 21.11 -6.58 13.39
C TYR A 84 21.58 -5.96 12.07
N TYR A 85 21.31 -4.68 11.87
CA TYR A 85 21.76 -3.98 10.68
C TYR A 85 23.30 -3.82 10.66
N ASP A 86 23.90 -3.32 11.75
CA ASP A 86 25.34 -3.04 11.81
C ASP A 86 26.20 -4.32 11.86
N ALA A 87 25.76 -5.35 12.59
CA ALA A 87 26.52 -6.57 12.76
C ALA A 87 26.34 -7.57 11.61
N PHE A 88 25.18 -7.62 10.99
CA PHE A 88 24.84 -8.69 10.03
C PHE A 88 24.30 -8.18 8.70
N ASN A 89 24.16 -6.88 8.54
CA ASN A 89 23.46 -6.26 7.39
C ASN A 89 22.04 -6.84 7.18
N ILE A 90 21.37 -7.19 8.29
CA ILE A 90 20.01 -7.71 8.28
C ILE A 90 19.03 -6.59 8.62
N MET A 91 18.11 -6.34 7.71
CA MET A 91 16.98 -5.47 7.93
C MET A 91 15.85 -6.26 8.59
N ARG A 92 15.40 -5.80 9.78
CA ARG A 92 14.28 -6.39 10.53
C ARG A 92 12.96 -5.77 10.08
N LEU A 93 12.61 -6.02 8.82
CA LEU A 93 11.38 -5.54 8.20
C LEU A 93 10.82 -6.65 7.31
N ASP A 94 9.59 -7.08 7.62
CA ASP A 94 8.95 -8.19 6.92
C ASP A 94 8.73 -7.87 5.44
N ASN A 95 8.89 -8.87 4.59
CA ASN A 95 8.73 -8.78 3.13
C ASN A 95 9.73 -7.85 2.41
N PHE A 96 10.82 -7.47 3.10
CA PHE A 96 11.91 -6.70 2.51
C PHE A 96 13.24 -7.41 2.69
N VAL A 97 14.11 -7.25 1.72
CA VAL A 97 15.45 -7.83 1.71
C VAL A 97 16.48 -6.78 1.30
N THR A 98 17.71 -6.98 1.79
CA THR A 98 18.87 -6.19 1.38
C THR A 98 19.52 -6.84 0.17
N GLY A 99 19.78 -6.07 -0.86
CA GLY A 99 20.57 -6.41 -2.04
C GLY A 99 21.99 -5.89 -1.94
N LYS A 100 22.74 -5.97 -3.05
CA LYS A 100 24.09 -5.43 -3.19
C LYS A 100 24.08 -3.92 -2.92
N ASP A 101 25.17 -3.39 -2.42
CA ASP A 101 25.36 -1.96 -2.10
C ASP A 101 24.27 -1.38 -1.21
N ASN A 102 23.67 -2.20 -0.35
CA ASN A 102 22.58 -1.84 0.54
C ASN A 102 21.30 -1.37 -0.17
N TYR A 103 21.08 -1.78 -1.42
CA TYR A 103 19.78 -1.59 -2.05
C TYR A 103 18.72 -2.45 -1.37
N VAL A 104 17.63 -1.84 -0.98
CA VAL A 104 16.51 -2.53 -0.32
C VAL A 104 15.43 -2.85 -1.35
N PHE A 105 14.94 -4.08 -1.32
CA PHE A 105 13.87 -4.55 -2.22
C PHE A 105 12.72 -5.14 -1.41
N GLY A 106 11.49 -4.85 -1.83
CA GLY A 106 10.37 -5.70 -1.46
C GLY A 106 10.51 -7.06 -2.15
N GLU A 107 10.34 -8.17 -1.43
CA GLU A 107 10.48 -9.52 -2.00
C GLU A 107 9.57 -9.73 -3.21
N SER A 108 8.36 -9.15 -3.19
CA SER A 108 7.42 -9.19 -4.31
C SER A 108 8.00 -8.61 -5.61
N THR A 109 8.85 -7.57 -5.52
CA THR A 109 9.47 -6.97 -6.72
C THR A 109 10.52 -7.89 -7.36
N ILE A 110 11.21 -8.70 -6.55
CA ILE A 110 12.14 -9.73 -7.04
C ILE A 110 11.35 -10.88 -7.65
N HIS A 111 10.26 -11.31 -7.01
CA HIS A 111 9.39 -12.36 -7.52
C HIS A 111 8.79 -11.98 -8.87
N SER A 112 8.27 -10.77 -9.00
CA SER A 112 7.70 -10.25 -10.23
C SER A 112 8.72 -10.15 -11.36
N TYR A 113 9.93 -9.62 -11.06
CA TYR A 113 11.01 -9.54 -12.04
C TYR A 113 11.38 -10.86 -12.69
N TYR A 114 11.36 -11.97 -11.90
CA TYR A 114 11.66 -13.31 -12.38
C TYR A 114 10.42 -14.10 -12.85
N GLY A 115 9.24 -13.54 -12.73
CA GLY A 115 7.97 -14.18 -13.11
C GLY A 115 7.49 -15.26 -12.14
N ALA A 116 7.93 -15.24 -10.88
CA ALA A 116 7.50 -16.22 -9.90
C ALA A 116 6.01 -16.08 -9.50
N ASP A 117 5.44 -14.91 -9.72
CA ASP A 117 4.04 -14.54 -9.50
C ASP A 117 3.20 -14.59 -10.79
N TYR A 118 3.74 -15.15 -11.88
CA TYR A 118 3.08 -15.16 -13.17
C TYR A 118 1.70 -15.85 -13.11
N MET A 119 0.67 -15.10 -13.44
CA MET A 119 -0.73 -15.55 -13.36
C MET A 119 -1.12 -16.55 -14.45
N GLY A 120 -0.35 -16.58 -15.56
CA GLY A 120 -0.71 -17.31 -16.76
C GLY A 120 -1.47 -16.45 -17.78
N LYS A 121 -1.23 -16.76 -19.05
CA LYS A 121 -1.74 -16.00 -20.20
C LYS A 121 -3.27 -15.90 -20.21
N GLU A 122 -3.96 -16.97 -19.86
CA GLU A 122 -5.41 -17.07 -19.91
C GLU A 122 -6.10 -16.16 -18.86
N LYS A 123 -5.54 -16.10 -17.63
CA LYS A 123 -6.10 -15.24 -16.59
C LYS A 123 -5.90 -13.76 -16.93
N ILE A 124 -4.75 -13.41 -17.49
CA ILE A 124 -4.47 -12.05 -17.95
C ILE A 124 -5.41 -11.69 -19.09
N HIS A 125 -5.60 -12.60 -20.04
CA HIS A 125 -6.53 -12.42 -21.16
C HIS A 125 -7.95 -12.14 -20.67
N GLU A 126 -8.46 -12.93 -19.74
CA GLU A 126 -9.82 -12.76 -19.21
C GLU A 126 -9.98 -11.43 -18.47
N PHE A 127 -8.98 -11.02 -17.69
CA PHE A 127 -8.99 -9.71 -17.05
C PHE A 127 -9.02 -8.56 -18.07
N LEU A 128 -8.15 -8.61 -19.07
CA LEU A 128 -8.07 -7.58 -20.12
C LEU A 128 -9.30 -7.58 -21.03
N ARG A 129 -9.92 -8.73 -21.27
CA ARG A 129 -11.21 -8.84 -21.97
C ARG A 129 -12.31 -8.08 -21.23
N LYS A 130 -12.38 -8.18 -19.90
CA LYS A 130 -13.32 -7.39 -19.10
C LYS A 130 -13.00 -5.90 -19.21
N CYS A 131 -11.72 -5.52 -19.11
CA CYS A 131 -11.30 -4.13 -19.32
C CYS A 131 -11.72 -3.61 -20.70
N LYS A 132 -11.61 -4.43 -21.77
CA LYS A 132 -12.04 -4.04 -23.12
C LYS A 132 -13.54 -3.79 -23.20
N VAL A 133 -14.36 -4.66 -22.64
CA VAL A 133 -15.83 -4.45 -22.59
C VAL A 133 -16.18 -3.17 -21.82
N ILE A 134 -15.49 -2.89 -20.71
CA ILE A 134 -15.71 -1.65 -19.95
C ILE A 134 -15.24 -0.46 -20.79
N GLN A 135 -14.05 -0.50 -21.41
CA GLN A 135 -13.53 0.58 -22.26
C GLN A 135 -14.54 0.94 -23.36
N ASP A 136 -14.99 -0.06 -24.12
CA ASP A 136 -15.92 0.16 -25.24
C ASP A 136 -17.29 0.70 -24.78
N THR A 137 -17.70 0.32 -23.56
CA THR A 137 -18.94 0.82 -22.95
C THR A 137 -18.80 2.25 -22.48
N LEU A 138 -17.69 2.59 -21.85
CA LEU A 138 -17.41 3.93 -21.33
C LEU A 138 -17.13 4.93 -22.46
N GLU A 139 -16.47 4.49 -23.53
CA GLU A 139 -16.17 5.33 -24.69
C GLU A 139 -17.45 5.86 -25.35
N ARG A 140 -18.52 5.04 -25.46
CA ARG A 140 -19.85 5.49 -25.91
C ARG A 140 -20.49 6.54 -25.01
N LYS A 141 -19.99 6.69 -23.79
CA LYS A 141 -20.40 7.72 -22.82
C LYS A 141 -19.43 8.89 -22.75
N GLY A 142 -18.42 8.93 -23.61
CA GLY A 142 -17.40 9.97 -23.61
C GLY A 142 -16.38 9.85 -22.47
N ILE A 143 -16.27 8.67 -21.82
CA ILE A 143 -15.38 8.39 -20.72
C ILE A 143 -14.24 7.47 -21.20
N SER A 144 -13.01 7.81 -20.90
CA SER A 144 -11.85 6.99 -21.27
C SER A 144 -11.43 6.10 -20.11
N LEU A 145 -11.43 4.78 -20.31
CA LEU A 145 -10.71 3.86 -19.42
C LEU A 145 -9.25 3.81 -19.87
N VAL A 146 -8.32 3.93 -18.92
CA VAL A 146 -6.87 3.86 -19.16
C VAL A 146 -6.22 2.92 -18.15
N LEU A 147 -5.39 2.00 -18.62
CA LEU A 147 -4.53 1.18 -17.77
C LEU A 147 -3.14 1.82 -17.71
N ALA A 148 -2.49 1.86 -16.55
CA ALA A 148 -1.11 2.34 -16.44
C ALA A 148 -0.24 1.31 -15.73
N TYR A 149 0.86 0.95 -16.36
CA TYR A 149 1.79 -0.06 -15.88
C TYR A 149 3.09 0.61 -15.43
N ALA A 150 3.32 0.62 -14.11
CA ALA A 150 4.50 1.23 -13.52
C ALA A 150 5.61 0.20 -13.26
N PRO A 151 6.88 0.52 -13.55
CA PRO A 151 7.99 -0.34 -13.19
C PRO A 151 8.18 -0.34 -11.67
N GLY A 152 8.22 -1.52 -11.05
CA GLY A 152 8.65 -1.68 -9.67
C GLY A 152 10.17 -1.65 -9.56
N LYS A 153 10.67 -1.60 -8.34
CA LYS A 153 12.12 -1.53 -8.10
C LYS A 153 12.89 -2.76 -8.60
N GLY A 154 12.22 -3.93 -8.71
CA GLY A 154 12.80 -5.12 -9.31
C GLY A 154 13.22 -4.91 -10.77
N ILE A 155 12.39 -4.19 -11.55
CA ILE A 155 12.71 -3.76 -12.91
C ILE A 155 13.73 -2.60 -12.87
N GLY A 156 13.59 -1.71 -11.88
CA GLY A 156 14.36 -0.48 -11.77
C GLY A 156 15.85 -0.68 -11.48
N ALA A 157 16.21 -1.69 -10.69
CA ALA A 157 17.57 -1.88 -10.18
C ALA A 157 17.97 -3.36 -10.02
N PRO A 158 17.73 -4.24 -11.02
CA PRO A 158 17.96 -5.68 -10.90
C PRO A 158 19.43 -6.06 -10.72
N GLU A 159 20.36 -5.20 -11.14
CA GLU A 159 21.80 -5.36 -10.98
C GLU A 159 22.24 -5.45 -9.51
N TYR A 160 21.45 -4.88 -8.60
CA TYR A 160 21.72 -4.93 -7.15
C TYR A 160 21.09 -6.12 -6.45
N PHE A 161 20.49 -7.08 -7.16
CA PHE A 161 20.05 -8.31 -6.52
C PHE A 161 21.25 -9.10 -5.99
N GLU A 162 21.15 -9.62 -4.75
CA GLU A 162 22.08 -10.59 -4.24
C GLU A 162 22.06 -11.87 -5.07
N ASP A 163 23.21 -12.54 -5.20
CA ASP A 163 23.33 -13.72 -6.05
C ASP A 163 22.38 -14.85 -5.62
N LYS A 164 22.05 -14.94 -4.33
CA LYS A 164 21.08 -15.91 -3.80
C LYS A 164 19.66 -15.74 -4.34
N TYR A 165 19.31 -14.54 -4.87
CA TYR A 165 18.00 -14.27 -5.47
C TYR A 165 18.01 -14.47 -6.97
N LYS A 166 19.17 -14.58 -7.63
CA LYS A 166 19.29 -14.77 -9.06
C LYS A 166 18.79 -16.15 -9.46
N ARG A 167 17.96 -16.17 -10.48
CA ARG A 167 17.38 -17.37 -11.07
C ARG A 167 17.05 -17.11 -12.55
N PRO A 168 16.82 -18.16 -13.38
CA PRO A 168 16.35 -17.97 -14.74
C PRO A 168 15.06 -17.15 -14.76
N LYS A 169 15.00 -16.16 -15.65
CA LYS A 169 13.80 -15.34 -15.84
C LYS A 169 12.75 -16.12 -16.60
N GLY A 170 11.56 -16.27 -16.01
CA GLY A 170 10.38 -16.83 -16.63
C GLY A 170 9.53 -15.77 -17.34
N PRO A 171 8.36 -16.17 -17.88
CA PRO A 171 7.34 -15.23 -18.34
C PRO A 171 6.91 -14.33 -17.15
N THR A 172 6.71 -13.04 -17.42
CA THR A 172 6.28 -12.09 -16.39
C THR A 172 4.88 -11.57 -16.66
N ASN A 173 4.20 -11.15 -15.59
CA ASN A 173 2.89 -10.52 -15.74
C ASN A 173 3.01 -9.25 -16.59
N ILE A 174 4.02 -8.41 -16.32
CA ILE A 174 4.14 -7.12 -17.00
C ILE A 174 4.31 -7.27 -18.52
N ASP A 175 5.16 -8.21 -18.96
CA ASP A 175 5.37 -8.46 -20.40
C ASP A 175 4.07 -8.93 -21.08
N GLU A 176 3.32 -9.82 -20.42
CA GLU A 176 2.07 -10.35 -20.97
C GLU A 176 0.93 -9.31 -20.92
N PHE A 177 0.82 -8.50 -19.84
CA PHE A 177 -0.14 -7.39 -19.79
C PHE A 177 0.09 -6.36 -20.89
N LEU A 178 1.34 -5.92 -21.09
CA LEU A 178 1.69 -4.97 -22.14
C LEU A 178 1.38 -5.52 -23.53
N LYS A 179 1.78 -6.76 -23.78
CA LYS A 179 1.54 -7.44 -25.07
C LYS A 179 0.04 -7.52 -25.37
N GLN A 180 -0.74 -8.10 -24.46
CA GLN A 180 -2.17 -8.30 -24.70
C GLN A 180 -2.96 -6.98 -24.71
N SER A 181 -2.58 -5.99 -23.89
CA SER A 181 -3.20 -4.66 -23.94
C SER A 181 -3.05 -4.02 -25.33
N LYS A 182 -1.88 -4.17 -25.95
CA LYS A 182 -1.63 -3.71 -27.32
C LYS A 182 -2.45 -4.49 -28.34
N GLU A 183 -2.45 -5.82 -28.26
CA GLU A 183 -3.20 -6.71 -29.16
C GLU A 183 -4.72 -6.44 -29.11
N MET A 184 -5.25 -6.11 -27.92
CA MET A 184 -6.67 -5.81 -27.72
C MET A 184 -7.04 -4.35 -27.95
N ASN A 185 -6.11 -3.49 -28.35
CA ASN A 185 -6.32 -2.04 -28.49
C ASN A 185 -6.91 -1.40 -27.22
N LEU A 186 -6.37 -1.77 -26.05
CA LEU A 186 -6.69 -1.11 -24.79
C LEU A 186 -5.90 0.18 -24.66
N ASN A 187 -6.55 1.23 -24.18
CA ASN A 187 -5.86 2.46 -23.80
C ASN A 187 -4.93 2.15 -22.63
N HIS A 188 -3.63 2.24 -22.84
CA HIS A 188 -2.65 1.95 -21.79
C HIS A 188 -1.43 2.84 -21.85
N ILE A 189 -0.84 3.09 -20.68
CA ILE A 189 0.39 3.85 -20.50
C ILE A 189 1.49 2.88 -20.08
N ASP A 190 2.47 2.69 -20.92
CA ASP A 190 3.65 1.84 -20.69
C ASP A 190 4.77 2.69 -20.07
N LEU A 191 4.79 2.76 -18.74
CA LEU A 191 5.87 3.43 -18.01
C LEU A 191 7.11 2.54 -17.87
N VAL A 192 7.00 1.23 -18.15
CA VAL A 192 8.14 0.30 -18.14
C VAL A 192 9.04 0.54 -19.34
N SER A 193 8.48 0.58 -20.55
CA SER A 193 9.23 0.95 -21.75
C SER A 193 9.78 2.37 -21.66
N TYR A 194 9.02 3.30 -21.07
CA TYR A 194 9.50 4.66 -20.80
C TYR A 194 10.72 4.65 -19.88
N PHE A 195 10.67 3.91 -18.76
CA PHE A 195 11.81 3.72 -17.88
C PHE A 195 13.05 3.21 -18.63
N HIS A 196 12.90 2.12 -19.42
CA HIS A 196 14.01 1.55 -20.18
C HIS A 196 14.59 2.52 -21.20
N ALA A 197 13.77 3.36 -21.80
CA ALA A 197 14.21 4.37 -22.76
C ALA A 197 15.07 5.48 -22.13
N ILE A 198 14.86 5.80 -20.85
CA ILE A 198 15.54 6.92 -20.19
C ILE A 198 16.59 6.51 -19.15
N LYS A 199 16.59 5.26 -18.66
CA LYS A 199 17.40 4.85 -17.50
C LYS A 199 18.89 5.13 -17.64
N ASP A 200 19.46 4.96 -18.84
CA ASP A 200 20.87 5.11 -19.11
C ASP A 200 21.26 6.57 -19.43
N THR A 201 20.29 7.42 -19.71
CA THR A 201 20.47 8.85 -20.06
C THR A 201 19.92 9.80 -19.01
N ALA A 202 19.20 9.30 -18.02
CA ALA A 202 18.64 10.10 -16.94
C ALA A 202 19.76 10.77 -16.15
N ARG A 203 19.64 12.09 -15.98
CA ARG A 203 20.65 12.88 -15.26
C ARG A 203 20.72 12.53 -13.77
N TYR A 204 19.64 12.01 -13.20
CA TYR A 204 19.50 11.72 -11.77
C TYR A 204 18.95 10.32 -11.57
N PRO A 205 19.21 9.69 -10.40
CA PRO A 205 18.72 8.35 -10.09
C PRO A 205 17.20 8.24 -10.22
N LEU A 206 16.74 7.17 -10.87
CA LEU A 206 15.32 6.86 -11.01
C LEU A 206 14.81 6.00 -9.84
N TYR A 207 15.70 5.30 -9.13
CA TYR A 207 15.46 4.55 -7.91
C TYR A 207 16.55 4.82 -6.89
N THR A 208 16.20 4.80 -5.60
CA THR A 208 17.16 4.99 -4.50
C THR A 208 17.44 3.67 -3.77
N ARG A 209 18.49 3.67 -2.94
CA ARG A 209 18.84 2.51 -2.12
C ARG A 209 17.73 2.12 -1.17
N PHE A 210 17.17 3.07 -0.44
CA PHE A 210 16.32 2.87 0.72
C PHE A 210 14.84 3.21 0.50
N ALA A 211 14.41 3.28 -0.75
CA ALA A 211 13.00 3.39 -1.09
C ALA A 211 12.48 2.11 -1.77
N HIS A 212 11.19 1.84 -1.57
CA HIS A 212 10.46 0.81 -2.32
C HIS A 212 10.00 1.35 -3.68
N HIS A 213 9.68 2.63 -3.73
CA HIS A 213 9.11 3.30 -4.89
C HIS A 213 10.21 3.94 -5.76
N TRP A 214 9.81 4.42 -6.91
CA TRP A 214 10.59 5.33 -7.75
C TRP A 214 10.94 6.63 -7.01
N THR A 215 11.96 7.36 -7.51
CA THR A 215 12.33 8.66 -6.94
C THR A 215 11.29 9.72 -7.26
N TYR A 216 11.25 10.77 -6.45
CA TYR A 216 10.44 11.97 -6.71
C TYR A 216 10.70 12.54 -8.11
N TYR A 217 11.98 12.55 -8.55
CA TYR A 217 12.35 12.97 -9.89
C TYR A 217 11.69 12.11 -10.99
N PHE A 218 11.79 10.79 -10.89
CA PHE A 218 11.20 9.89 -11.89
C PHE A 218 9.67 9.94 -11.84
N GLU A 219 9.10 10.13 -10.67
CA GLU A 219 7.65 10.32 -10.51
C GLU A 219 7.17 11.56 -11.28
N CYS A 220 7.90 12.69 -11.19
CA CYS A 220 7.60 13.89 -11.98
C CYS A 220 7.64 13.61 -13.50
N LEU A 221 8.63 12.85 -13.97
CA LEU A 221 8.73 12.46 -15.38
C LEU A 221 7.56 11.57 -15.81
N CYS A 222 7.18 10.61 -14.96
CA CYS A 222 6.03 9.74 -15.22
C CYS A 222 4.71 10.53 -15.27
N VAL A 223 4.51 11.49 -14.37
CA VAL A 223 3.32 12.36 -14.39
C VAL A 223 3.22 13.12 -15.70
N LYS A 224 4.31 13.74 -16.16
CA LYS A 224 4.34 14.42 -17.47
C LYS A 224 3.96 13.48 -18.61
N LYS A 225 4.54 12.27 -18.62
CA LYS A 225 4.23 11.25 -19.63
C LYS A 225 2.75 10.85 -19.59
N MET A 226 2.17 10.70 -18.40
CA MET A 226 0.75 10.36 -18.25
C MET A 226 -0.17 11.49 -18.71
N ILE A 227 0.12 12.75 -18.35
CA ILE A 227 -0.66 13.91 -18.80
C ILE A 227 -0.64 13.97 -20.33
N SER A 228 0.55 13.96 -20.97
CA SER A 228 0.66 13.98 -22.44
C SER A 228 -0.08 12.84 -23.14
N TYR A 229 -0.09 11.64 -22.56
CA TYR A 229 -0.86 10.52 -23.09
C TYR A 229 -2.38 10.81 -23.02
N MET A 230 -2.85 11.31 -21.90
CA MET A 230 -4.27 11.61 -21.70
C MET A 230 -4.76 12.75 -22.59
N GLU A 231 -3.91 13.76 -22.82
CA GLU A 231 -4.18 14.86 -23.78
C GLU A 231 -4.34 14.33 -25.20
N ALA A 232 -3.41 13.50 -25.64
CA ALA A 232 -3.46 12.89 -26.98
C ALA A 232 -4.70 11.99 -27.15
N LEU A 233 -5.04 11.19 -26.11
CA LEU A 233 -6.19 10.29 -26.12
C LEU A 233 -7.51 11.07 -26.20
N ARG A 234 -7.63 12.15 -25.42
CA ARG A 234 -8.87 12.90 -25.33
C ARG A 234 -8.94 14.13 -26.24
N LYS A 235 -7.86 14.44 -26.94
CA LYS A 235 -7.73 15.65 -27.78
C LYS A 235 -8.09 16.92 -27.00
N THR A 236 -7.57 17.04 -25.80
CA THR A 236 -7.81 18.14 -24.87
C THR A 236 -6.51 18.60 -24.24
N ASP A 237 -6.38 19.87 -23.98
CA ASP A 237 -5.24 20.47 -23.28
C ASP A 237 -5.50 20.41 -21.76
N LEU A 238 -4.65 19.72 -21.03
CA LEU A 238 -4.71 19.55 -19.57
C LEU A 238 -3.70 20.48 -18.89
N PRO A 239 -3.86 20.80 -17.60
CA PRO A 239 -2.82 21.48 -16.85
C PRO A 239 -1.52 20.72 -16.84
N ASP A 240 -0.40 21.37 -17.18
CA ASP A 240 0.93 20.78 -17.23
C ASP A 240 1.62 20.76 -15.87
N LEU A 241 2.32 19.67 -15.57
CA LEU A 241 3.32 19.65 -14.51
C LEU A 241 4.65 20.20 -15.06
N GLY A 242 5.10 21.32 -14.54
CA GLY A 242 6.39 21.94 -14.88
C GLY A 242 7.31 22.06 -13.67
N TRP A 243 8.57 22.45 -13.91
CA TRP A 243 9.50 22.92 -12.89
C TRP A 243 10.48 23.93 -13.51
N LYS A 244 10.91 24.92 -12.73
CA LYS A 244 11.87 25.95 -13.19
C LYS A 244 13.29 25.58 -12.84
N ASP A 245 13.48 24.99 -11.66
CA ASP A 245 14.76 24.62 -11.08
C ASP A 245 14.66 23.27 -10.37
N VAL A 246 15.81 22.75 -9.98
CA VAL A 246 15.91 21.50 -9.23
C VAL A 246 16.83 21.71 -8.03
N GLU A 247 16.45 21.19 -6.89
CA GLU A 247 17.32 21.07 -5.73
C GLU A 247 18.01 19.72 -5.75
N ILE A 248 19.32 19.71 -5.56
CA ILE A 248 20.10 18.48 -5.40
C ILE A 248 20.43 18.32 -3.92
N SER A 249 20.15 17.14 -3.36
CA SER A 249 20.33 16.88 -1.95
C SER A 249 20.86 15.45 -1.72
N ASP A 250 21.79 15.32 -0.78
CA ASP A 250 22.25 14.04 -0.27
C ASP A 250 21.29 13.47 0.81
N THR A 251 20.31 14.27 1.21
CA THR A 251 19.28 13.87 2.17
C THR A 251 18.01 13.52 1.44
N ALA A 252 17.58 12.26 1.57
CA ALA A 252 16.34 11.79 0.96
C ALA A 252 15.10 12.41 1.61
N ARG A 253 14.15 12.85 0.77
CA ARG A 253 12.87 13.47 1.15
C ARG A 253 11.70 12.66 0.60
N TYR A 254 10.50 13.04 0.99
CA TYR A 254 9.25 12.45 0.52
C TYR A 254 9.25 10.92 0.67
N ARG A 255 9.13 10.19 -0.43
CA ARG A 255 9.12 8.73 -0.48
C ARG A 255 10.47 8.11 -0.85
N ASP A 256 11.49 8.94 -1.14
CA ASP A 256 12.82 8.48 -1.54
C ASP A 256 13.59 7.74 -0.42
N HIS A 257 12.98 7.61 0.76
CA HIS A 257 13.51 6.88 1.92
C HIS A 257 12.38 6.22 2.75
N ASP A 258 11.31 5.82 2.12
CA ASP A 258 10.15 5.28 2.80
C ASP A 258 10.47 3.97 3.55
N VAL A 259 11.29 3.10 2.99
CA VAL A 259 11.76 1.88 3.67
C VAL A 259 12.69 2.22 4.82
N LEU A 260 13.63 3.17 4.63
CA LEU A 260 14.57 3.58 5.68
C LEU A 260 13.87 4.09 6.94
N LYS A 261 12.77 4.81 6.76
CA LYS A 261 11.94 5.24 7.90
C LYS A 261 11.40 4.06 8.69
N SER A 262 10.90 3.05 7.97
CA SER A 262 10.28 1.85 8.56
C SER A 262 11.30 0.91 9.20
N MET A 263 12.60 1.02 8.90
CA MET A 263 13.65 0.25 9.57
C MET A 263 13.79 0.60 11.05
N ASN A 264 13.31 1.75 11.48
CA ASN A 264 13.39 2.21 12.87
C ASN A 264 14.80 2.09 13.46
N LEU A 265 15.79 2.69 12.80
CA LEU A 265 17.17 2.74 13.25
C LEU A 265 17.44 4.02 14.07
N TYR A 266 18.42 3.96 14.97
CA TYR A 266 18.98 5.14 15.63
C TYR A 266 19.83 5.98 14.67
N THR A 267 20.78 5.30 14.01
CA THR A 267 21.69 5.90 13.03
C THR A 267 21.27 5.45 11.64
N LYS A 268 20.86 6.40 10.82
CA LYS A 268 20.46 6.10 9.45
C LYS A 268 21.70 5.97 8.56
N PRO A 269 21.78 4.92 7.72
CA PRO A 269 22.84 4.80 6.73
C PRO A 269 22.75 5.94 5.71
N PRO A 270 23.89 6.41 5.19
CA PRO A 270 23.93 7.48 4.21
C PRO A 270 23.36 7.03 2.87
N GLN A 271 22.70 7.94 2.17
CA GLN A 271 22.12 7.66 0.84
C GLN A 271 23.21 7.44 -0.23
N ASN A 272 24.37 8.09 -0.09
CA ASN A 272 25.55 7.98 -0.95
C ASN A 272 25.32 8.24 -2.45
N GLN A 273 24.25 8.93 -2.80
CA GLN A 273 23.96 9.40 -4.15
C GLN A 273 23.13 10.67 -4.10
N PRO A 274 23.43 11.66 -4.97
CA PRO A 274 22.65 12.88 -5.01
C PRO A 274 21.25 12.60 -5.56
N LEU A 275 20.24 13.12 -4.88
CA LEU A 275 18.84 13.03 -5.27
C LEU A 275 18.36 14.37 -5.81
N CYS A 276 17.48 14.31 -6.79
CA CYS A 276 16.93 15.48 -7.44
C CYS A 276 15.49 15.73 -7.01
N TYR A 277 15.24 16.95 -6.57
CA TYR A 277 13.92 17.44 -6.17
C TYR A 277 13.50 18.62 -7.05
N PRO A 278 12.81 18.37 -8.17
CA PRO A 278 12.23 19.42 -8.99
C PRO A 278 11.31 20.32 -8.17
N ASN A 279 11.50 21.62 -8.26
CA ASN A 279 10.59 22.60 -7.69
C ASN A 279 9.38 22.74 -8.63
N ILE A 280 8.43 21.82 -8.44
CA ILE A 280 7.29 21.67 -9.34
C ILE A 280 6.28 22.79 -9.20
N PHE A 281 5.66 23.14 -10.30
CA PHE A 281 4.44 23.92 -10.37
C PHE A 281 3.45 23.26 -11.36
N ILE A 282 2.17 23.52 -11.19
CA ILE A 282 1.15 23.11 -12.15
C ILE A 282 0.70 24.34 -12.88
N GLU A 283 0.95 24.36 -14.18
CA GLU A 283 0.54 25.44 -15.06
C GLU A 283 -0.94 25.31 -15.35
N SER A 284 -1.75 26.07 -14.62
CA SER A 284 -3.20 26.14 -14.84
C SER A 284 -3.55 27.47 -15.46
N ASP A 285 -3.67 27.48 -16.78
CA ASP A 285 -4.38 28.54 -17.49
C ASP A 285 -5.90 28.32 -17.32
N SER A 286 -6.66 29.40 -17.28
CA SER A 286 -8.12 29.36 -17.28
C SER A 286 -8.74 28.68 -18.53
N LEU A 287 -7.94 28.55 -19.58
CA LEU A 287 -8.33 27.91 -20.85
C LEU A 287 -8.10 26.38 -20.84
N LYS A 288 -7.29 25.85 -19.92
CA LYS A 288 -7.01 24.43 -19.84
C LYS A 288 -8.17 23.65 -19.21
N ASN A 289 -8.53 22.54 -19.83
CA ASN A 289 -9.62 21.70 -19.38
C ASN A 289 -9.24 20.95 -18.10
N ARG A 290 -10.04 21.09 -17.06
CA ARG A 290 -9.90 20.34 -15.81
C ARG A 290 -10.75 19.08 -15.86
N THR A 291 -10.29 18.10 -16.59
CA THR A 291 -10.91 16.78 -16.70
C THR A 291 -10.97 16.09 -15.35
N HIS A 292 -12.15 15.68 -14.90
CA HIS A 292 -12.26 14.88 -13.67
C HIS A 292 -11.81 13.45 -13.91
N MET A 293 -10.97 12.91 -13.01
CA MET A 293 -10.42 11.56 -13.10
C MET A 293 -10.69 10.76 -11.83
N LEU A 294 -11.19 9.53 -12.01
CA LEU A 294 -11.22 8.51 -10.98
C LEU A 294 -9.99 7.61 -11.16
N THR A 295 -9.18 7.49 -10.13
CA THR A 295 -8.01 6.59 -10.15
C THR A 295 -8.20 5.42 -9.20
N ILE A 296 -7.98 4.20 -9.68
CA ILE A 296 -7.85 3.00 -8.87
C ILE A 296 -6.39 2.57 -8.96
N GLY A 297 -5.69 2.45 -7.84
CA GLY A 297 -4.26 2.16 -7.91
C GLY A 297 -3.63 1.69 -6.61
N ASP A 298 -2.37 1.34 -6.72
CA ASP A 298 -1.51 0.98 -5.60
C ASP A 298 -0.81 2.19 -4.97
N SER A 299 0.17 1.91 -4.12
CA SER A 299 0.93 2.95 -3.43
C SER A 299 1.78 3.85 -4.33
N TYR A 300 2.04 3.48 -5.58
CA TYR A 300 2.76 4.33 -6.53
C TYR A 300 1.99 5.64 -6.82
N TRP A 301 0.65 5.60 -6.79
CA TRP A 301 -0.15 6.81 -7.01
C TRP A 301 -0.13 7.80 -5.83
N TYR A 302 0.27 7.37 -4.61
CA TYR A 302 0.30 8.30 -3.47
C TYR A 302 1.29 9.45 -3.61
N GLY A 303 2.44 9.24 -4.23
CA GLY A 303 3.38 10.32 -4.48
C GLY A 303 2.77 11.39 -5.39
N ILE A 304 2.04 10.95 -6.40
CA ILE A 304 1.32 11.82 -7.34
C ILE A 304 0.21 12.62 -6.62
N VAL A 305 -0.46 11.99 -5.64
CA VAL A 305 -1.43 12.69 -4.76
C VAL A 305 -0.72 13.77 -3.93
N TYR A 306 0.46 13.48 -3.38
CA TYR A 306 1.23 14.45 -2.59
C TYR A 306 1.77 15.63 -3.43
N MET A 307 1.91 15.47 -4.73
CA MET A 307 2.20 16.54 -5.68
C MET A 307 0.95 17.40 -6.01
N ASN A 308 -0.20 17.07 -5.46
CA ASN A 308 -1.50 17.70 -5.76
C ASN A 308 -1.93 17.59 -7.24
N VAL A 309 -1.39 16.64 -7.99
CA VAL A 309 -1.74 16.41 -9.41
C VAL A 309 -3.23 16.08 -9.59
N PRO A 310 -3.87 15.21 -8.80
CA PRO A 310 -5.30 14.96 -8.91
C PRO A 310 -6.15 16.21 -8.68
N GLN A 311 -5.69 17.10 -7.78
CA GLN A 311 -6.38 18.35 -7.46
C GLN A 311 -6.33 19.35 -8.60
N TYR A 312 -5.13 19.59 -9.13
CA TYR A 312 -4.90 20.70 -10.07
C TYR A 312 -4.97 20.29 -11.54
N CYS A 313 -4.53 19.06 -11.88
CA CYS A 313 -4.61 18.58 -13.26
C CYS A 313 -5.93 17.88 -13.57
N PHE A 314 -6.57 17.25 -12.56
CA PHE A 314 -7.72 16.37 -12.76
C PHE A 314 -8.95 16.76 -11.92
N ASN A 315 -9.16 18.06 -11.72
CA ASN A 315 -10.37 18.61 -11.10
C ASN A 315 -10.80 17.91 -9.79
N TYR A 316 -9.86 17.80 -8.83
CA TYR A 316 -10.08 17.10 -7.56
C TYR A 316 -10.46 15.62 -7.72
N GLY A 317 -9.88 14.96 -8.71
CA GLY A 317 -10.12 13.54 -8.97
C GLY A 317 -9.90 12.66 -7.75
N GLN A 318 -10.77 11.67 -7.57
CA GLN A 318 -10.66 10.71 -6.48
C GLN A 318 -9.63 9.64 -6.77
N PHE A 319 -8.95 9.19 -5.70
CA PHE A 319 -8.09 8.03 -5.70
C PHE A 319 -8.63 6.94 -4.77
N TRP A 320 -8.90 5.76 -5.31
CA TRP A 320 -9.31 4.58 -4.58
C TRP A 320 -8.12 3.65 -4.40
N TYR A 321 -7.44 3.82 -3.28
CA TYR A 321 -6.26 3.03 -2.92
C TYR A 321 -6.66 1.57 -2.67
N TYR A 322 -6.12 0.67 -3.50
CA TYR A 322 -6.48 -0.75 -3.54
C TYR A 322 -8.00 -0.99 -3.68
N ASN A 323 -8.72 -0.10 -4.39
CA ASN A 323 -10.18 -0.14 -4.49
C ASN A 323 -10.88 -0.26 -3.12
N ASN A 324 -10.25 0.25 -2.09
CA ASN A 324 -10.76 0.22 -0.72
C ASN A 324 -10.82 1.62 -0.12
N ARG A 325 -9.67 2.23 0.18
CA ARG A 325 -9.63 3.55 0.82
C ARG A 325 -9.82 4.67 -0.21
N VAL A 326 -10.75 5.58 0.06
CA VAL A 326 -11.00 6.76 -0.78
C VAL A 326 -10.13 7.95 -0.35
N VAL A 327 -9.45 8.59 -1.29
CA VAL A 327 -8.57 9.74 -1.06
C VAL A 327 -8.90 10.85 -2.08
N PRO A 328 -9.17 12.09 -1.66
CA PRO A 328 -9.42 12.48 -0.27
C PRO A 328 -10.63 11.77 0.31
N ASN A 329 -10.65 11.57 1.63
CA ASN A 329 -11.81 10.99 2.29
C ASN A 329 -13.00 11.96 2.17
N PRO A 330 -14.14 11.55 1.62
CA PRO A 330 -15.28 12.45 1.40
C PRO A 330 -16.01 12.83 2.69
N SER A 331 -15.77 12.12 3.80
CA SER A 331 -16.36 12.40 5.11
C SER A 331 -15.34 12.97 6.07
N GLN A 332 -15.75 13.92 6.92
CA GLN A 332 -14.91 14.47 7.98
C GLN A 332 -14.94 13.61 9.26
N THR A 333 -15.98 12.79 9.43
CA THR A 333 -16.25 12.06 10.67
C THR A 333 -15.92 10.58 10.61
N GLU A 334 -16.04 9.96 9.43
CA GLU A 334 -15.84 8.53 9.23
C GLU A 334 -14.92 8.25 8.05
N LYS A 335 -14.17 7.14 8.11
CA LYS A 335 -13.41 6.65 6.96
C LYS A 335 -14.38 6.03 5.97
N VAL A 336 -14.40 6.57 4.74
CA VAL A 336 -15.22 6.05 3.65
C VAL A 336 -14.38 5.08 2.82
N GLU A 337 -14.93 3.89 2.62
CA GLU A 337 -14.37 2.87 1.73
C GLU A 337 -15.08 2.91 0.36
N ALA A 338 -14.38 2.52 -0.70
CA ALA A 338 -14.89 2.60 -2.07
C ALA A 338 -16.21 1.84 -2.29
N TRP A 339 -16.42 0.70 -1.62
CA TRP A 339 -17.64 -0.09 -1.70
C TRP A 339 -18.89 0.61 -1.15
N GLN A 340 -18.71 1.67 -0.32
CA GLN A 340 -19.82 2.48 0.21
C GLN A 340 -20.32 3.53 -0.80
N LEU A 341 -19.49 3.84 -1.79
CA LEU A 341 -19.84 4.79 -2.84
C LEU A 341 -20.69 4.12 -3.94
N ASP A 342 -21.44 4.95 -4.68
CA ASP A 342 -22.10 4.48 -5.90
C ASP A 342 -21.06 4.36 -7.02
N LEU A 343 -20.74 3.11 -7.42
CA LEU A 343 -19.75 2.84 -8.45
C LEU A 343 -20.13 3.47 -9.79
N LYS A 344 -21.43 3.38 -10.17
CA LYS A 344 -21.90 3.94 -11.43
C LYS A 344 -21.73 5.45 -11.45
N GLN A 345 -22.16 6.11 -10.39
CA GLN A 345 -22.02 7.57 -10.27
C GLN A 345 -20.54 7.98 -10.28
N SER A 346 -19.68 7.28 -9.52
CA SER A 346 -18.24 7.59 -9.45
C SER A 346 -17.55 7.46 -10.81
N ILE A 347 -17.93 6.47 -11.61
CA ILE A 347 -17.42 6.31 -12.97
C ILE A 347 -18.00 7.38 -13.89
N GLU A 348 -19.34 7.58 -13.91
CA GLU A 348 -20.02 8.40 -14.90
C GLU A 348 -19.85 9.91 -14.67
N GLN A 349 -19.45 10.35 -13.47
CA GLN A 349 -19.04 11.74 -13.24
C GLN A 349 -17.61 12.04 -13.68
N SER A 350 -16.82 11.02 -14.03
CA SER A 350 -15.44 11.16 -14.47
C SER A 350 -15.35 11.16 -15.99
N GLN A 351 -14.37 11.86 -16.54
CA GLN A 351 -14.02 11.79 -17.96
C GLN A 351 -12.90 10.77 -18.22
N ILE A 352 -12.12 10.46 -17.19
CA ILE A 352 -11.07 9.43 -17.21
C ILE A 352 -11.26 8.51 -16.01
N VAL A 353 -11.19 7.21 -16.26
CA VAL A 353 -11.01 6.18 -15.23
C VAL A 353 -9.64 5.57 -15.43
N LEU A 354 -8.73 5.80 -14.50
CA LEU A 354 -7.37 5.28 -14.53
C LEU A 354 -7.24 4.08 -13.60
N ILE A 355 -6.75 2.95 -14.10
CA ILE A 355 -6.34 1.81 -13.29
C ILE A 355 -4.83 1.68 -13.38
N MET A 356 -4.12 1.93 -12.28
CA MET A 356 -2.67 1.93 -12.25
C MET A 356 -2.14 0.89 -11.27
N GLY A 357 -1.15 0.11 -11.71
CA GLY A 357 -0.44 -0.83 -10.87
C GLY A 357 1.03 -0.94 -11.23
N SER A 358 1.88 -1.15 -10.22
CA SER A 358 3.26 -1.56 -10.40
C SER A 358 3.32 -3.05 -10.75
N ASP A 359 4.42 -3.50 -11.39
CA ASP A 359 4.56 -4.90 -11.80
C ASP A 359 4.27 -5.93 -10.70
N PRO A 360 4.70 -5.76 -9.42
CA PRO A 360 4.33 -6.72 -8.37
C PRO A 360 2.85 -6.66 -7.94
N ALA A 361 2.12 -5.62 -8.34
CA ALA A 361 0.70 -5.49 -8.03
C ALA A 361 -0.23 -6.05 -9.13
N LEU A 362 0.31 -6.39 -10.30
CA LEU A 362 -0.47 -6.86 -11.45
C LEU A 362 -1.34 -8.09 -11.17
N PRO A 363 -0.94 -9.08 -10.33
CA PRO A 363 -1.82 -10.19 -9.99
C PRO A 363 -3.15 -9.79 -9.35
N ALA A 364 -3.20 -8.61 -8.74
CA ALA A 364 -4.40 -8.07 -8.11
C ALA A 364 -4.90 -6.77 -8.76
N LEU A 365 -4.42 -6.42 -9.95
CA LEU A 365 -4.71 -5.14 -10.61
C LEU A 365 -6.20 -4.80 -10.60
N GLY A 366 -6.50 -3.58 -10.19
CA GLY A 366 -7.87 -3.08 -10.05
C GLY A 366 -8.58 -3.57 -8.77
N TRP A 367 -8.02 -4.51 -8.02
CA TRP A 367 -8.53 -4.98 -6.69
C TRP A 367 -10.04 -5.19 -6.66
N GLY A 368 -10.57 -5.89 -7.68
CA GLY A 368 -12.00 -6.18 -7.84
C GLY A 368 -12.81 -5.06 -8.49
N PHE A 369 -12.24 -3.89 -8.76
CA PHE A 369 -12.94 -2.80 -9.48
C PHE A 369 -13.39 -3.25 -10.88
N VAL A 370 -12.50 -3.94 -11.62
CA VAL A 370 -12.79 -4.40 -12.99
C VAL A 370 -13.95 -5.38 -12.99
N ASP A 371 -13.99 -6.34 -12.06
CA ASP A 371 -15.11 -7.29 -11.94
C ASP A 371 -16.42 -6.58 -11.60
N ASN A 372 -16.35 -5.61 -10.67
CA ASN A 372 -17.51 -4.81 -10.27
C ASN A 372 -18.04 -3.95 -11.43
N ALA A 373 -17.16 -3.25 -12.14
CA ALA A 373 -17.55 -2.43 -13.26
C ALA A 373 -18.03 -3.27 -14.45
N TYR A 374 -17.38 -4.40 -14.74
CA TYR A 374 -17.83 -5.34 -15.76
C TYR A 374 -19.24 -5.83 -15.46
N GLN A 375 -19.51 -6.31 -14.24
CA GLN A 375 -20.85 -6.76 -13.85
C GLN A 375 -21.87 -5.63 -13.88
N LEU A 376 -21.51 -4.42 -13.41
CA LEU A 376 -22.37 -3.26 -13.44
C LEU A 376 -22.89 -2.95 -14.86
N TYR A 377 -22.02 -3.05 -15.86
CA TYR A 377 -22.38 -2.69 -17.25
C TYR A 377 -22.90 -3.85 -18.10
N THR A 378 -22.70 -5.11 -17.67
CA THR A 378 -23.19 -6.30 -18.40
C THR A 378 -24.42 -6.95 -17.76
N ASP A 379 -24.54 -6.92 -16.44
CA ASP A 379 -25.67 -7.41 -15.66
C ASP A 379 -25.93 -6.51 -14.45
N PRO A 380 -26.50 -5.32 -14.64
CA PRO A 380 -26.76 -4.38 -13.54
C PRO A 380 -27.62 -4.98 -12.42
N LYS A 381 -28.60 -5.82 -12.77
CA LYS A 381 -29.49 -6.45 -11.80
C LYS A 381 -28.75 -7.34 -10.83
N ALA A 382 -27.89 -8.19 -11.34
CA ALA A 382 -27.05 -9.06 -10.50
C ALA A 382 -26.02 -8.25 -9.70
N TYR A 383 -25.44 -7.18 -10.29
CA TYR A 383 -24.54 -6.27 -9.58
C TYR A 383 -25.22 -5.66 -8.36
N TYR A 384 -26.36 -4.99 -8.51
CA TYR A 384 -27.04 -4.33 -7.41
C TYR A 384 -27.53 -5.29 -6.34
N ALA A 385 -28.03 -6.46 -6.73
CA ALA A 385 -28.40 -7.51 -5.77
C ALA A 385 -27.21 -7.98 -4.91
N ARG A 386 -26.02 -8.13 -5.52
CA ARG A 386 -24.79 -8.51 -4.81
C ARG A 386 -24.29 -7.39 -3.88
N ILE A 387 -24.34 -6.13 -4.32
CA ILE A 387 -23.94 -4.99 -3.51
C ILE A 387 -24.87 -4.82 -2.31
N GLU A 388 -26.16 -4.96 -2.51
CA GLU A 388 -27.15 -4.89 -1.42
C GLU A 388 -26.90 -5.98 -0.39
N ARG A 389 -26.68 -7.21 -0.85
CA ARG A 389 -26.27 -8.31 0.02
C ARG A 389 -24.99 -8.00 0.83
N THR A 390 -23.99 -7.41 0.18
CA THR A 390 -22.74 -7.04 0.83
C THR A 390 -22.98 -5.96 1.89
N ARG A 391 -23.80 -4.94 1.60
CA ARG A 391 -24.17 -3.90 2.55
C ARG A 391 -24.86 -4.45 3.79
N GLN A 392 -25.82 -5.36 3.60
CA GLN A 392 -26.53 -6.00 4.69
C GLN A 392 -25.58 -6.83 5.58
N ILE A 393 -24.70 -7.62 4.99
CA ILE A 393 -23.70 -8.39 5.74
C ILE A 393 -22.80 -7.44 6.55
N LYS A 394 -22.27 -6.38 5.93
CA LYS A 394 -21.42 -5.39 6.62
C LYS A 394 -22.14 -4.65 7.75
N GLN A 395 -23.42 -4.35 7.57
CA GLN A 395 -24.24 -3.78 8.64
C GLN A 395 -24.37 -4.74 9.83
N PHE A 396 -24.62 -6.02 9.59
CA PHE A 396 -24.68 -7.03 10.66
C PHE A 396 -23.31 -7.28 11.28
N GLU A 397 -22.22 -7.29 10.51
CA GLU A 397 -20.86 -7.36 11.06
C GLU A 397 -20.60 -6.21 12.06
N LYS A 398 -21.00 -4.98 11.70
CA LYS A 398 -20.91 -3.81 12.60
C LYS A 398 -21.75 -4.02 13.87
N GLN A 399 -23.00 -4.43 13.73
CA GLN A 399 -23.89 -4.70 14.87
C GLN A 399 -23.32 -5.78 15.80
N ILE A 400 -22.72 -6.84 15.26
CA ILE A 400 -22.08 -7.89 16.06
C ILE A 400 -20.90 -7.32 16.87
N ARG A 401 -20.08 -6.48 16.25
CA ARG A 401 -18.92 -5.87 16.92
C ARG A 401 -19.32 -4.88 18.01
N GLU A 402 -20.41 -4.16 17.82
CA GLU A 402 -20.96 -3.18 18.77
C GLU A 402 -21.78 -3.80 19.89
N ALA A 403 -22.27 -5.04 19.74
CA ALA A 403 -23.10 -5.73 20.73
C ALA A 403 -22.28 -6.77 21.51
N PRO A 404 -21.91 -6.53 22.79
CA PRO A 404 -21.02 -7.44 23.55
C PRO A 404 -21.49 -8.91 23.59
N ALA A 405 -22.81 -9.15 23.68
CA ALA A 405 -23.35 -10.50 23.70
C ALA A 405 -23.19 -11.24 22.36
N LEU A 406 -23.33 -10.54 21.23
CA LEU A 406 -23.14 -11.12 19.90
C LEU A 406 -21.65 -11.32 19.63
N LEU A 407 -20.81 -10.35 19.98
CA LEU A 407 -19.36 -10.46 19.81
C LEU A 407 -18.80 -11.64 20.62
N LYS A 408 -19.25 -11.84 21.87
CA LYS A 408 -18.87 -13.00 22.69
C LYS A 408 -19.23 -14.33 22.00
N LYS A 409 -20.39 -14.40 21.38
CA LYS A 409 -20.82 -15.60 20.61
C LYS A 409 -19.89 -15.87 19.44
N SER A 410 -19.56 -14.85 18.65
CA SER A 410 -18.64 -14.98 17.52
C SER A 410 -17.22 -15.30 17.97
N THR A 411 -16.78 -14.76 19.12
CA THR A 411 -15.48 -15.09 19.70
C THR A 411 -15.42 -16.55 20.13
N GLN A 412 -16.44 -17.06 20.81
CA GLN A 412 -16.50 -18.47 21.18
C GLN A 412 -16.48 -19.38 19.94
N LYS A 413 -17.25 -19.02 18.92
CA LYS A 413 -17.27 -19.76 17.65
C LYS A 413 -15.91 -19.73 16.93
N SER A 414 -15.20 -18.61 16.99
CA SER A 414 -13.85 -18.50 16.45
C SER A 414 -12.88 -19.50 17.10
N MET A 415 -12.94 -19.63 18.42
CA MET A 415 -12.15 -20.60 19.19
C MET A 415 -12.55 -22.05 18.88
N ASP A 416 -13.85 -22.35 18.92
CA ASP A 416 -14.38 -23.71 18.72
C ASP A 416 -14.04 -24.25 17.32
N LEU A 417 -14.08 -23.40 16.30
CA LEU A 417 -13.82 -23.77 14.91
C LEU A 417 -12.38 -23.51 14.44
N MET A 418 -11.51 -22.97 15.30
CA MET A 418 -10.13 -22.58 14.95
C MET A 418 -10.06 -21.66 13.71
N ILE A 419 -11.00 -20.72 13.58
CA ILE A 419 -11.04 -19.72 12.52
C ILE A 419 -10.78 -18.33 13.08
N THR A 420 -10.46 -17.36 12.21
CA THR A 420 -10.29 -15.98 12.66
C THR A 420 -11.60 -15.38 13.19
N LEU A 421 -11.53 -14.46 14.14
CA LEU A 421 -12.70 -13.75 14.67
C LEU A 421 -13.49 -13.06 13.55
N ASP A 422 -12.81 -12.46 12.59
CA ASP A 422 -13.44 -11.84 11.42
C ASP A 422 -14.24 -12.85 10.58
N SER A 423 -13.71 -14.05 10.40
CA SER A 423 -14.43 -15.14 9.71
C SER A 423 -15.67 -15.60 10.48
N ALA A 424 -15.58 -15.68 11.81
CA ALA A 424 -16.69 -16.01 12.68
C ALA A 424 -17.80 -14.94 12.62
N ILE A 425 -17.42 -13.67 12.78
CA ILE A 425 -18.33 -12.51 12.69
C ILE A 425 -19.03 -12.48 11.32
N LYS A 426 -18.27 -12.62 10.22
CA LYS A 426 -18.83 -12.64 8.88
C LYS A 426 -19.85 -13.79 8.68
N SER A 427 -19.52 -14.97 9.20
CA SER A 427 -20.43 -16.12 9.15
C SER A 427 -21.71 -15.85 9.94
N ASP A 428 -21.62 -15.23 11.12
CA ASP A 428 -22.79 -14.91 11.93
C ASP A 428 -23.61 -13.77 11.31
N ALA A 429 -22.96 -12.77 10.71
CA ALA A 429 -23.63 -11.74 9.94
C ALA A 429 -24.40 -12.30 8.73
N MET A 430 -23.83 -13.27 8.03
CA MET A 430 -24.52 -13.96 6.92
C MET A 430 -25.75 -14.74 7.40
N LYS A 431 -25.68 -15.35 8.61
CA LYS A 431 -26.84 -15.99 9.24
C LYS A 431 -27.93 -15.00 9.59
N LEU A 432 -27.57 -13.88 10.24
CA LEU A 432 -28.51 -12.82 10.60
C LEU A 432 -29.17 -12.21 9.36
N ALA A 433 -28.44 -12.09 8.27
CA ALA A 433 -28.96 -11.63 6.98
C ALA A 433 -29.79 -12.70 6.23
N GLY A 434 -29.91 -13.92 6.74
CA GLY A 434 -30.67 -15.01 6.11
C GLY A 434 -30.01 -15.63 4.88
N TYR A 435 -28.72 -15.45 4.67
CA TYR A 435 -28.00 -15.98 3.49
C TYR A 435 -27.40 -17.36 3.70
N ILE A 436 -27.24 -17.79 4.94
CA ILE A 436 -26.84 -19.15 5.34
C ILE A 436 -27.68 -19.60 6.53
N LYS A 437 -27.88 -20.93 6.67
CA LYS A 437 -28.62 -21.53 7.78
C LYS A 437 -27.80 -21.70 9.05
#